data_a20070bfe1816d266802f9f4b59f8026
#
_entry.id   a20070bfe1816d266802f9f4b59f8026
#
_cell.length_a   1.000
_cell.length_b   1.000
_cell.length_c   1.000
_cell.angle_alpha   90.00
_cell.angle_beta   90.00
_cell.angle_gamma   90.00
#
_symmetry.space_group_name_H-M   'P 1'
#
loop_
_entity.id
_entity.type
_entity.pdbx_description
1 polymer ?
#
loop_
_entity_poly.entity_id
_entity_poly.type
_entity_poly.pdbx_seq_one_letter_code
_entity_poly.pdbx_strand_id
1 'polypeptide(L)'
;MKQHILFTGLLLAATTFTVRAQLVIQGGTLNIEANATVQVQGGIQSSANIIGTGKVVLIGDAPQAIDMNGFTIPNLELNSTVPAFLASNCVIGNNLSFTQGRIQLSDYHLSLTANANVVGAGAGKFIETNGLGELRRLVNGNGTFALPVGVNGELMPLNITVSGATTGTGAYVGTRLVGSAHPNRHIRISDYLNAYWLPSMSAVNGGTITATATYNEAATGLTGTETALAPIVRSGSSWSLNSGAINTTNNTVSFNNIATGQQLYAMNKFVLASGRAFLQGAYNATTGKMNDNLRTPSNLIPLADPYRAAPYNTAFVHNNNSDAETAASTVFSTQTNDDNNIVDWVFLELRNSSNQLQQTRSALLQKDGDIVDVDGVSPVLFKNIDAGSYILTVRHRNHLGMGADAATYTKTLNLNTPDPDNVFNFAQASDAQLFGTAAAFATGTHPTLTTVNLMWAGNANSNGNVRYSGLQNDKDFILVTTLNNTPTQLLSNVYHQADVNMNRNVRYAGLQNDKDFLLITVLSNIATTIRTQAIPN
;
A
#
# COMPACT_ATOMS: atom_id res chain seq x y z
N MET A 1 29.76 -73.39 48.63
CA MET A 1 28.76 -72.37 48.33
C MET A 1 29.43 -70.99 48.35
N LYS A 2 29.72 -70.39 47.18
CA LYS A 2 30.30 -69.03 47.11
C LYS A 2 29.16 -68.07 46.88
N GLN A 3 28.91 -67.17 47.85
CA GLN A 3 27.98 -66.06 47.71
C GLN A 3 28.70 -64.99 46.91
N HIS A 4 28.09 -64.60 45.75
CA HIS A 4 28.46 -63.42 45.01
C HIS A 4 27.60 -62.25 45.55
N ILE A 5 28.24 -61.25 46.12
CA ILE A 5 27.62 -59.96 46.49
C ILE A 5 27.67 -59.06 45.29
N LEU A 6 26.48 -58.68 44.75
CA LEU A 6 26.34 -57.75 43.64
C LEU A 6 26.26 -56.33 44.22
N PHE A 7 27.29 -55.50 43.97
CA PHE A 7 27.24 -54.07 44.26
C PHE A 7 26.49 -53.34 43.15
N THR A 8 25.28 -52.88 43.42
CA THR A 8 24.55 -51.97 42.54
C THR A 8 25.01 -50.55 42.83
N GLY A 9 25.84 -49.99 41.97
CA GLY A 9 26.21 -48.56 42.10
C GLY A 9 25.03 -47.65 41.76
N LEU A 10 24.57 -46.89 42.73
CA LEU A 10 23.60 -45.83 42.55
C LEU A 10 24.28 -44.62 41.91
N LEU A 11 24.02 -44.39 40.63
CA LEU A 11 24.49 -43.19 39.94
C LEU A 11 23.64 -42.01 40.38
N LEU A 12 24.15 -41.17 41.30
CA LEU A 12 23.52 -39.93 41.71
C LEU A 12 23.73 -38.91 40.59
N ALA A 13 22.72 -38.63 39.77
CA ALA A 13 22.76 -37.54 38.83
C ALA A 13 22.69 -36.23 39.62
N ALA A 14 23.80 -35.53 39.78
CA ALA A 14 23.85 -34.19 40.34
C ALA A 14 23.19 -33.23 39.34
N THR A 15 21.92 -32.92 39.50
CA THR A 15 21.29 -31.80 38.83
C THR A 15 21.84 -30.53 39.46
N THR A 16 22.73 -29.85 38.78
CA THR A 16 23.18 -28.51 39.16
C THR A 16 22.00 -27.54 38.96
N PHE A 17 21.30 -27.21 40.03
CA PHE A 17 20.39 -26.07 40.05
C PHE A 17 21.27 -24.81 40.04
N THR A 18 21.34 -24.12 38.92
CA THR A 18 21.91 -22.78 38.86
C THR A 18 20.91 -21.81 39.53
N VAL A 19 21.08 -21.51 40.80
CA VAL A 19 20.36 -20.43 41.47
C VAL A 19 20.93 -19.12 40.94
N ARG A 20 20.09 -18.31 40.27
CA ARG A 20 20.47 -16.99 39.75
C ARG A 20 20.05 -15.93 40.77
N ALA A 21 21.00 -15.11 41.21
CA ALA A 21 20.73 -14.04 42.15
C ALA A 21 19.97 -12.89 41.47
N GLN A 22 18.74 -12.65 41.92
CA GLN A 22 17.94 -11.48 41.54
C GLN A 22 18.25 -10.34 42.53
N LEU A 23 18.34 -9.10 42.04
CA LEU A 23 18.38 -7.89 42.83
C LEU A 23 16.96 -7.48 43.20
N VAL A 24 16.58 -7.61 44.48
CA VAL A 24 15.25 -7.22 44.98
C VAL A 24 15.40 -6.05 45.98
N ILE A 25 14.70 -4.94 45.74
CA ILE A 25 14.69 -3.76 46.59
C ILE A 25 13.25 -3.48 47.01
N GLN A 26 12.94 -3.71 48.29
CA GLN A 26 11.62 -3.51 48.87
C GLN A 26 11.72 -2.61 50.10
N GLY A 27 11.03 -1.46 50.06
CA GLY A 27 10.91 -0.55 51.20
C GLY A 27 12.19 0.20 51.60
N GLY A 28 13.20 0.22 50.71
CA GLY A 28 14.46 0.92 50.95
C GLY A 28 15.06 1.46 49.66
N THR A 29 16.16 2.22 49.77
CA THR A 29 16.89 2.79 48.62
C THR A 29 18.27 2.15 48.54
N LEU A 30 18.65 1.63 47.39
CA LEU A 30 20.01 1.16 47.11
C LEU A 30 20.84 2.37 46.60
N ASN A 31 21.88 2.73 47.37
CA ASN A 31 22.88 3.71 46.91
C ASN A 31 24.12 2.96 46.41
N ILE A 32 24.49 3.22 45.13
CA ILE A 32 25.68 2.65 44.52
C ILE A 32 26.69 3.80 44.34
N GLU A 33 27.72 3.79 45.18
CA GLU A 33 28.76 4.82 45.16
C GLU A 33 29.56 4.84 43.87
N ALA A 34 30.27 5.94 43.63
CA ALA A 34 31.12 6.11 42.44
C ALA A 34 32.10 4.93 42.29
N ASN A 35 32.25 4.45 41.05
CA ASN A 35 33.06 3.31 40.68
C ASN A 35 32.61 1.94 41.25
N ALA A 36 31.57 1.88 42.03
CA ALA A 36 31.00 0.62 42.51
C ALA A 36 30.12 0.00 41.40
N THR A 37 30.12 -1.34 41.35
CA THR A 37 29.34 -2.12 40.41
C THR A 37 28.56 -3.20 41.10
N VAL A 38 27.25 -3.26 40.84
CA VAL A 38 26.38 -4.36 41.27
C VAL A 38 26.12 -5.25 40.05
N GLN A 39 26.67 -6.47 40.05
CA GLN A 39 26.43 -7.47 39.03
C GLN A 39 25.23 -8.33 39.35
N VAL A 40 24.31 -8.52 38.38
CA VAL A 40 23.05 -9.23 38.59
C VAL A 40 22.87 -10.27 37.50
N GLN A 41 22.60 -11.51 37.87
CA GLN A 41 22.37 -12.64 36.96
C GLN A 41 20.90 -13.00 36.78
N GLY A 42 20.03 -12.65 37.74
CA GLY A 42 18.64 -13.09 37.82
C GLY A 42 17.59 -12.01 37.47
N GLY A 43 18.01 -10.80 37.18
CA GLY A 43 17.12 -9.66 36.93
C GLY A 43 17.01 -8.69 38.10
N ILE A 44 16.23 -7.63 37.92
CA ILE A 44 16.04 -6.54 38.91
C ILE A 44 14.56 -6.42 39.21
N GLN A 45 14.22 -6.32 40.51
CA GLN A 45 12.89 -5.93 40.98
C GLN A 45 13.03 -4.83 42.00
N SER A 46 12.37 -3.68 41.80
CA SER A 46 12.45 -2.57 42.72
C SER A 46 11.14 -1.81 42.87
N SER A 47 10.83 -1.42 44.12
CA SER A 47 9.76 -0.50 44.46
C SER A 47 10.28 0.90 44.85
N ALA A 48 11.54 1.22 44.53
CA ALA A 48 12.19 2.50 44.81
C ALA A 48 13.26 2.82 43.77
N ASN A 49 13.70 4.10 43.73
CA ASN A 49 14.82 4.49 42.91
C ASN A 49 16.13 3.84 43.39
N ILE A 50 16.96 3.39 42.48
CA ILE A 50 18.38 3.18 42.73
C ILE A 50 19.05 4.56 42.59
N ILE A 51 19.94 4.90 43.50
CA ILE A 51 20.62 6.19 43.52
C ILE A 51 22.14 6.03 43.52
N GLY A 52 22.86 7.16 43.41
CA GLY A 52 24.32 7.20 43.32
C GLY A 52 24.83 7.27 41.90
N THR A 53 26.16 7.17 41.73
CA THR A 53 26.84 7.32 40.46
C THR A 53 27.51 6.02 39.96
N GLY A 54 27.46 4.95 40.77
CA GLY A 54 27.86 3.61 40.37
C GLY A 54 26.85 2.98 39.41
N LYS A 55 27.05 1.73 39.01
CA LYS A 55 26.24 1.08 37.97
C LYS A 55 25.69 -0.30 38.40
N VAL A 56 24.56 -0.65 37.81
CA VAL A 56 24.06 -2.02 37.77
C VAL A 56 24.47 -2.66 36.43
N VAL A 57 25.00 -3.88 36.48
CA VAL A 57 25.38 -4.64 35.29
C VAL A 57 24.57 -5.94 35.25
N LEU A 58 23.76 -6.10 34.20
CA LEU A 58 23.09 -7.35 33.94
C LEU A 58 24.03 -8.26 33.18
N ILE A 59 24.35 -9.43 33.74
CA ILE A 59 25.26 -10.42 33.19
C ILE A 59 24.57 -11.78 33.13
N GLY A 60 24.98 -12.62 32.18
CA GLY A 60 24.48 -14.01 32.15
C GLY A 60 24.04 -14.47 30.77
N ASP A 61 23.43 -15.66 30.77
CA ASP A 61 23.06 -16.44 29.60
C ASP A 61 21.57 -16.87 29.61
N ALA A 62 20.75 -16.20 30.44
CA ALA A 62 19.31 -16.40 30.48
C ALA A 62 18.56 -15.07 30.50
N PRO A 63 17.28 -15.05 30.09
CA PRO A 63 16.44 -13.86 30.12
C PRO A 63 16.35 -13.25 31.51
N GLN A 64 16.49 -11.93 31.60
CA GLN A 64 16.50 -11.18 32.83
C GLN A 64 15.38 -10.14 32.83
N ALA A 65 14.50 -10.20 33.84
CA ALA A 65 13.44 -9.21 34.02
C ALA A 65 13.99 -7.91 34.63
N ILE A 66 13.54 -6.79 34.11
CA ILE A 66 13.75 -5.45 34.64
C ILE A 66 12.37 -4.95 35.12
N ASP A 67 12.09 -5.07 36.43
CA ASP A 67 10.84 -4.68 37.07
C ASP A 67 11.09 -3.50 38.02
N MET A 68 10.98 -2.29 37.47
CA MET A 68 11.27 -1.06 38.21
C MET A 68 10.04 -0.26 38.65
N ASN A 69 8.82 -0.69 38.24
CA ASN A 69 7.58 0.02 38.57
C ASN A 69 7.60 1.54 38.26
N GLY A 70 8.32 1.96 37.22
CA GLY A 70 8.51 3.36 36.85
C GLY A 70 9.64 4.08 37.59
N PHE A 71 10.35 3.41 38.48
CA PHE A 71 11.49 3.98 39.20
C PHE A 71 12.76 4.01 38.36
N THR A 72 13.76 4.73 38.84
CA THR A 72 14.99 5.06 38.11
C THR A 72 16.15 4.12 38.46
N ILE A 73 16.88 3.68 37.42
CA ILE A 73 18.24 3.15 37.51
C ILE A 73 19.20 4.24 36.98
N PRO A 74 20.13 4.77 37.78
CA PRO A 74 21.02 5.83 37.31
C PRO A 74 21.90 5.37 36.12
N ASN A 75 22.59 4.24 36.26
CA ASN A 75 23.44 3.67 35.26
C ASN A 75 23.16 2.16 35.14
N LEU A 76 22.76 1.73 33.94
CA LEU A 76 22.51 0.34 33.61
C LEU A 76 23.46 -0.10 32.49
N GLU A 77 24.17 -1.20 32.70
CA GLU A 77 24.95 -1.85 31.66
C GLU A 77 24.34 -3.22 31.35
N LEU A 78 24.14 -3.49 30.07
CA LEU A 78 23.77 -4.82 29.59
C LEU A 78 25.00 -5.53 29.05
N ASN A 79 25.37 -6.63 29.68
CA ASN A 79 26.46 -7.52 29.30
C ASN A 79 25.98 -8.99 29.38
N SER A 80 24.90 -9.27 28.68
CA SER A 80 24.22 -10.57 28.65
C SER A 80 24.11 -11.06 27.20
N THR A 81 24.37 -12.34 26.97
CA THR A 81 24.22 -12.97 25.66
C THR A 81 22.76 -13.17 25.24
N VAL A 82 21.84 -13.09 26.22
CA VAL A 82 20.40 -13.23 26.02
C VAL A 82 19.74 -11.88 26.31
N PRO A 83 18.69 -11.49 25.58
CA PRO A 83 17.99 -10.23 25.85
C PRO A 83 17.45 -10.15 27.28
N ALA A 84 17.62 -8.98 27.92
CA ALA A 84 16.82 -8.58 29.06
C ALA A 84 15.46 -8.07 28.60
N PHE A 85 14.44 -8.10 29.46
CA PHE A 85 13.11 -7.60 29.12
C PHE A 85 12.50 -6.76 30.23
N LEU A 86 11.71 -5.75 29.85
CA LEU A 86 10.94 -4.98 30.83
C LEU A 86 9.75 -5.81 31.32
N ALA A 87 9.58 -5.85 32.65
CA ALA A 87 8.39 -6.37 33.31
C ALA A 87 7.50 -5.24 33.90
N SER A 88 8.02 -4.01 33.90
CA SER A 88 7.31 -2.76 34.21
C SER A 88 8.04 -1.58 33.57
N ASN A 89 7.44 -0.38 33.63
CA ASN A 89 8.12 0.84 33.14
C ASN A 89 9.43 1.09 33.93
N CYS A 90 10.46 1.58 33.23
CA CYS A 90 11.76 1.86 33.79
C CYS A 90 12.29 3.20 33.33
N VAL A 91 13.02 3.92 34.18
CA VAL A 91 13.71 5.18 33.85
C VAL A 91 15.22 4.99 33.98
N ILE A 92 15.99 5.40 32.95
CA ILE A 92 17.45 5.49 33.02
C ILE A 92 17.85 6.92 33.34
N GLY A 93 18.59 7.11 34.41
CA GLY A 93 18.98 8.43 34.90
C GLY A 93 20.13 9.08 34.11
N ASN A 94 21.25 8.35 33.91
CA ASN A 94 22.48 8.88 33.35
C ASN A 94 22.99 8.09 32.14
N ASN A 95 23.26 6.77 32.31
CA ASN A 95 23.82 5.98 31.21
C ASN A 95 23.12 4.65 31.03
N LEU A 96 22.84 4.31 29.78
CA LEU A 96 22.50 2.96 29.33
C LEU A 96 23.63 2.48 28.44
N SER A 97 24.35 1.44 28.87
CA SER A 97 25.50 0.92 28.15
C SER A 97 25.25 -0.49 27.65
N PHE A 98 25.61 -0.76 26.41
CA PHE A 98 25.53 -2.08 25.78
C PHE A 98 26.93 -2.64 25.54
N THR A 99 27.37 -3.59 26.36
CA THR A 99 28.53 -4.44 26.09
C THR A 99 28.11 -5.60 25.21
N GLN A 100 27.01 -6.25 25.54
CA GLN A 100 26.36 -7.31 24.76
C GLN A 100 24.84 -7.26 24.96
N GLY A 101 24.08 -7.79 23.96
CA GLY A 101 22.65 -8.09 24.07
C GLY A 101 21.71 -6.92 23.85
N ARG A 102 20.43 -7.16 24.08
CA ARG A 102 19.33 -6.25 23.79
C ARG A 102 18.42 -6.12 25.02
N ILE A 103 17.68 -5.00 25.10
CA ILE A 103 16.59 -4.83 26.03
C ILE A 103 15.28 -4.87 25.26
N GLN A 104 14.44 -5.84 25.54
CA GLN A 104 13.09 -5.97 24.99
C GLN A 104 12.10 -5.16 25.82
N LEU A 105 11.33 -4.29 25.19
CA LEU A 105 10.38 -3.43 25.89
C LEU A 105 9.08 -4.13 26.27
N SER A 106 8.69 -5.20 25.55
CA SER A 106 7.37 -5.79 25.71
C SER A 106 6.27 -4.72 25.59
N ASP A 107 5.37 -4.60 26.53
CA ASP A 107 4.32 -3.56 26.56
C ASP A 107 4.67 -2.36 27.47
N TYR A 108 5.92 -2.28 27.94
CA TYR A 108 6.35 -1.25 28.90
C TYR A 108 7.28 -0.22 28.24
N HIS A 109 7.34 0.96 28.85
CA HIS A 109 8.16 2.06 28.35
C HIS A 109 9.52 2.10 29.05
N LEU A 110 10.59 2.26 28.27
CA LEU A 110 11.90 2.65 28.77
C LEU A 110 12.07 4.16 28.54
N SER A 111 12.20 4.91 29.61
CA SER A 111 12.41 6.37 29.55
C SER A 111 13.87 6.71 29.84
N LEU A 112 14.49 7.48 28.98
CA LEU A 112 15.79 8.10 29.20
C LEU A 112 15.57 9.52 29.73
N THR A 113 16.24 9.93 30.79
CA THR A 113 16.22 11.34 31.20
C THR A 113 16.84 12.24 30.11
N ALA A 114 16.66 13.54 30.19
CA ALA A 114 17.23 14.49 29.22
C ALA A 114 18.76 14.37 29.10
N ASN A 115 19.44 14.07 30.19
CA ASN A 115 20.89 13.94 30.27
C ASN A 115 21.40 12.50 30.08
N ALA A 116 20.50 11.53 29.95
CA ALA A 116 20.91 10.14 29.81
C ALA A 116 21.60 9.88 28.45
N ASN A 117 22.71 9.13 28.47
CA ASN A 117 23.41 8.71 27.28
C ASN A 117 23.15 7.21 27.00
N VAL A 118 23.08 6.87 25.71
CA VAL A 118 23.12 5.46 25.27
C VAL A 118 24.47 5.20 24.61
N VAL A 119 25.22 4.26 25.17
CA VAL A 119 26.60 3.95 24.77
C VAL A 119 26.67 2.51 24.25
N GLY A 120 27.40 2.32 23.17
CA GLY A 120 27.66 0.98 22.62
C GLY A 120 26.47 0.35 21.84
N ALA A 121 25.41 1.13 21.55
CA ALA A 121 24.34 0.66 20.67
C ALA A 121 24.90 0.33 19.26
N GLY A 122 24.46 -0.77 18.68
CA GLY A 122 24.94 -1.27 17.40
C GLY A 122 24.27 -2.59 17.03
N ALA A 123 24.81 -3.30 16.05
CA ALA A 123 24.30 -4.61 15.64
C ALA A 123 24.20 -5.57 16.84
N GLY A 124 23.02 -6.13 17.07
CA GLY A 124 22.73 -7.01 18.22
C GLY A 124 22.70 -6.33 19.59
N LYS A 125 22.89 -5.00 19.67
CA LYS A 125 23.00 -4.20 20.90
C LYS A 125 22.11 -2.95 20.81
N PHE A 126 20.85 -3.06 21.20
CA PHE A 126 19.86 -1.98 21.08
C PHE A 126 18.62 -2.23 21.95
N ILE A 127 17.68 -1.29 21.90
CA ILE A 127 16.37 -1.41 22.55
C ILE A 127 15.40 -2.01 21.52
N GLU A 128 14.90 -3.22 21.79
CA GLU A 128 13.99 -3.96 20.92
C GLU A 128 12.53 -3.69 21.27
N THR A 129 11.77 -3.19 20.30
CA THR A 129 10.34 -2.90 20.44
C THR A 129 9.50 -4.09 19.96
N ASN A 130 9.38 -5.10 20.79
CA ASN A 130 8.71 -6.37 20.50
C ASN A 130 7.24 -6.45 20.98
N GLY A 131 6.68 -5.34 21.45
CA GLY A 131 5.30 -5.20 21.96
C GLY A 131 4.77 -3.78 21.76
N LEU A 132 3.95 -3.30 22.70
CA LEU A 132 3.37 -1.95 22.67
C LEU A 132 4.26 -0.90 23.36
N GLY A 133 5.35 -1.31 23.99
CA GLY A 133 6.28 -0.44 24.70
C GLY A 133 7.04 0.51 23.76
N GLU A 134 7.38 1.68 24.28
CA GLU A 134 8.12 2.72 23.57
C GLU A 134 9.45 3.00 24.24
N LEU A 135 10.48 3.32 23.43
CA LEU A 135 11.64 4.05 23.93
C LEU A 135 11.29 5.54 23.95
N ARG A 136 11.38 6.17 25.11
CA ARG A 136 11.13 7.58 25.33
C ARG A 136 12.39 8.30 25.80
N ARG A 137 12.59 9.53 25.38
CA ARG A 137 13.62 10.42 25.90
C ARG A 137 12.98 11.70 26.38
N LEU A 138 13.17 12.02 27.65
CA LEU A 138 12.77 13.31 28.20
C LEU A 138 13.59 14.42 27.53
N VAL A 139 12.94 15.53 27.24
CA VAL A 139 13.56 16.67 26.56
C VAL A 139 13.30 17.95 27.35
N ASN A 140 14.30 18.82 27.42
CA ASN A 140 14.25 20.10 28.11
C ASN A 140 14.51 21.29 27.19
N GLY A 141 14.37 21.10 25.86
CA GLY A 141 14.58 22.10 24.84
C GLY A 141 14.72 21.50 23.43
N ASN A 142 15.18 22.33 22.52
CA ASN A 142 15.42 21.94 21.15
C ASN A 142 16.69 21.10 21.01
N GLY A 143 16.75 20.24 19.99
CA GLY A 143 17.89 19.38 19.71
C GLY A 143 17.52 18.14 18.90
N THR A 144 18.53 17.32 18.64
CA THR A 144 18.35 16.01 17.99
C THR A 144 18.49 14.90 19.02
N PHE A 145 17.51 14.04 19.10
CA PHE A 145 17.37 12.99 20.09
C PHE A 145 17.41 11.63 19.42
N ALA A 146 18.49 10.90 19.66
CA ALA A 146 18.67 9.56 19.13
C ALA A 146 17.86 8.54 19.95
N LEU A 147 17.12 7.70 19.23
CA LEU A 147 16.33 6.59 19.78
C LEU A 147 16.81 5.29 19.11
N PRO A 148 17.78 4.58 19.72
CA PRO A 148 18.38 3.38 19.13
C PRO A 148 17.46 2.17 19.31
N VAL A 149 16.34 2.19 18.62
CA VAL A 149 15.36 1.10 18.58
C VAL A 149 15.69 0.09 17.49
N GLY A 150 15.18 -1.11 17.63
CA GLY A 150 15.26 -2.17 16.62
C GLY A 150 14.16 -3.19 16.81
N VAL A 151 14.05 -4.11 15.88
CA VAL A 151 13.05 -5.18 15.87
C VAL A 151 13.57 -6.37 15.06
N ASN A 152 13.12 -7.58 15.39
CA ASN A 152 13.53 -8.82 14.70
C ASN A 152 15.07 -9.03 14.66
N GLY A 153 15.78 -8.55 15.68
CA GLY A 153 17.24 -8.68 15.74
C GLY A 153 18.02 -7.58 15.03
N GLU A 154 17.36 -6.65 14.35
CA GLU A 154 17.98 -5.60 13.55
C GLU A 154 17.81 -4.22 14.20
N LEU A 155 18.91 -3.44 14.23
CA LEU A 155 18.90 -2.05 14.68
C LEU A 155 18.40 -1.15 13.55
N MET A 156 17.30 -0.42 13.80
CA MET A 156 16.72 0.56 12.89
C MET A 156 16.34 1.85 13.66
N PRO A 157 17.31 2.66 14.03
CA PRO A 157 17.12 3.81 14.92
C PRO A 157 16.27 4.90 14.28
N LEU A 158 15.61 5.67 15.14
CA LEU A 158 14.94 6.92 14.79
C LEU A 158 15.62 8.08 15.50
N ASN A 159 16.05 9.09 14.76
CA ASN A 159 16.49 10.37 15.30
C ASN A 159 15.35 11.37 15.14
N ILE A 160 14.90 11.99 16.24
CA ILE A 160 13.89 13.04 16.22
C ILE A 160 14.57 14.37 16.51
N THR A 161 14.39 15.34 15.62
CA THR A 161 14.90 16.71 15.80
C THR A 161 13.75 17.65 16.10
N VAL A 162 13.86 18.38 17.20
CA VAL A 162 12.93 19.42 17.66
C VAL A 162 13.59 20.78 17.46
N SER A 163 12.94 21.71 16.78
CA SER A 163 13.46 23.04 16.48
C SER A 163 12.38 24.11 16.69
N GLY A 164 12.69 25.16 17.44
CA GLY A 164 11.78 26.28 17.68
C GLY A 164 10.56 25.94 18.53
N ALA A 165 10.56 24.78 19.21
CA ALA A 165 9.50 24.36 20.10
C ALA A 165 9.76 24.80 21.55
N THR A 166 8.68 24.88 22.33
CA THR A 166 8.74 25.00 23.79
C THR A 166 8.44 23.66 24.44
N THR A 167 9.12 23.36 25.54
CA THR A 167 8.95 22.12 26.28
C THR A 167 8.33 22.38 27.64
N GLY A 168 7.26 21.64 27.95
CA GLY A 168 6.61 21.66 29.27
C GLY A 168 7.21 20.64 30.24
N THR A 169 6.67 20.58 31.46
CA THR A 169 7.07 19.60 32.47
C THR A 169 6.84 18.17 31.95
N GLY A 170 7.84 17.32 32.05
CA GLY A 170 7.76 15.93 31.61
C GLY A 170 7.73 15.75 30.09
N ALA A 171 8.15 16.78 29.32
CA ALA A 171 8.23 16.70 27.89
C ALA A 171 9.13 15.54 27.43
N TYR A 172 8.67 14.79 26.41
CA TYR A 172 9.46 13.72 25.80
C TYR A 172 9.22 13.59 24.30
N VAL A 173 10.19 13.00 23.65
CA VAL A 173 10.05 12.38 22.32
C VAL A 173 10.26 10.88 22.46
N GLY A 174 9.53 10.09 21.71
CA GLY A 174 9.62 8.63 21.78
C GLY A 174 9.28 7.96 20.46
N THR A 175 9.50 6.66 20.42
CA THR A 175 9.10 5.85 19.27
C THR A 175 8.90 4.39 19.65
N ARG A 176 8.05 3.73 18.87
CA ARG A 176 7.96 2.29 18.74
C ARG A 176 8.20 1.94 17.27
N LEU A 177 8.95 0.88 17.01
CA LEU A 177 9.18 0.34 15.67
C LEU A 177 8.37 -0.96 15.51
N VAL A 178 7.73 -1.15 14.38
CA VAL A 178 7.03 -2.37 14.02
C VAL A 178 7.75 -3.04 12.86
N GLY A 179 8.16 -4.29 13.05
CA GLY A 179 8.98 -5.07 12.10
C GLY A 179 8.16 -5.89 11.12
N SER A 180 7.28 -5.24 10.40
CA SER A 180 6.49 -5.84 9.32
C SER A 180 6.11 -4.80 8.29
N ALA A 181 5.77 -5.25 7.08
CA ALA A 181 5.12 -4.39 6.10
C ALA A 181 3.84 -3.77 6.69
N HIS A 182 3.58 -2.51 6.36
CA HIS A 182 2.41 -1.82 6.90
C HIS A 182 1.10 -2.49 6.42
N PRO A 183 0.19 -2.88 7.33
CA PRO A 183 -0.99 -3.69 6.98
C PRO A 183 -1.98 -2.96 6.06
N ASN A 184 -2.03 -1.63 6.13
CA ASN A 184 -2.93 -0.81 5.31
C ASN A 184 -2.29 -0.31 4.00
N ARG A 185 -1.07 -0.77 3.62
CA ARG A 185 -0.55 -0.42 2.31
C ARG A 185 -1.40 -1.06 1.22
N HIS A 186 -1.55 -0.39 0.09
CA HIS A 186 -2.28 -0.96 -1.03
C HIS A 186 -1.60 -2.25 -1.53
N ILE A 187 -2.38 -3.29 -1.84
CA ILE A 187 -1.87 -4.63 -2.19
C ILE A 187 -0.94 -4.62 -3.42
N ARG A 188 -1.14 -3.65 -4.32
CA ARG A 188 -0.33 -3.51 -5.55
C ARG A 188 1.00 -2.76 -5.34
N ILE A 189 1.30 -2.29 -4.14
CA ILE A 189 2.60 -1.68 -3.83
C ILE A 189 3.65 -2.79 -3.76
N SER A 190 4.66 -2.69 -4.63
CA SER A 190 5.73 -3.67 -4.80
C SER A 190 7.04 -3.30 -4.11
N ASP A 191 7.24 -2.01 -3.83
CA ASP A 191 8.48 -1.50 -3.25
C ASP A 191 8.15 -0.79 -1.94
N TYR A 192 8.62 -1.38 -0.82
CA TYR A 192 8.30 -0.91 0.52
C TYR A 192 9.25 -1.48 1.57
N LEU A 193 9.36 -0.78 2.70
CA LEU A 193 10.06 -1.29 3.87
C LEU A 193 9.21 -2.31 4.64
N ASN A 194 9.86 -3.32 5.20
CA ASN A 194 9.25 -4.29 6.11
C ASN A 194 9.31 -3.81 7.58
N ALA A 195 9.29 -2.51 7.77
CA ALA A 195 9.25 -1.86 9.08
C ALA A 195 8.65 -0.46 8.95
N TYR A 196 8.02 0.04 10.04
CA TYR A 196 7.54 1.41 10.15
C TYR A 196 7.63 1.91 11.59
N TRP A 197 7.83 3.22 11.76
CA TRP A 197 8.04 3.88 13.04
C TRP A 197 6.78 4.63 13.48
N LEU A 198 6.49 4.56 14.79
CA LEU A 198 5.40 5.26 15.42
C LEU A 198 5.98 6.28 16.41
N PRO A 199 6.24 7.52 15.97
CA PRO A 199 6.72 8.56 16.87
C PRO A 199 5.64 8.95 17.88
N SER A 200 6.09 9.27 19.07
CA SER A 200 5.26 9.83 20.13
C SER A 200 5.96 11.05 20.75
N MET A 201 5.17 12.06 21.10
CA MET A 201 5.67 13.29 21.73
C MET A 201 4.64 13.79 22.72
N SER A 202 5.10 14.32 23.84
CA SER A 202 4.23 14.93 24.86
C SER A 202 4.87 16.20 25.37
N ALA A 203 4.05 17.21 25.64
CA ALA A 203 4.45 18.51 26.16
C ALA A 203 5.57 19.21 25.33
N VAL A 204 5.64 18.91 24.04
CA VAL A 204 6.47 19.61 23.03
C VAL A 204 5.52 20.43 22.17
N ASN A 205 5.57 21.75 22.26
CA ASN A 205 4.57 22.64 21.70
C ASN A 205 5.17 23.61 20.69
N GLY A 206 4.53 23.73 19.54
CA GLY A 206 4.98 24.59 18.43
C GLY A 206 6.27 24.08 17.78
N GLY A 207 6.88 24.95 16.98
CA GLY A 207 8.12 24.63 16.27
C GLY A 207 7.95 23.63 15.13
N THR A 208 9.08 23.08 14.69
CA THR A 208 9.17 22.07 13.64
C THR A 208 9.78 20.80 14.22
N ILE A 209 9.15 19.67 13.97
CA ILE A 209 9.65 18.36 14.39
C ILE A 209 9.92 17.53 13.14
N THR A 210 11.15 17.06 13.01
CA THR A 210 11.58 16.19 11.90
C THR A 210 12.08 14.87 12.44
N ALA A 211 12.09 13.84 11.60
CA ALA A 211 12.67 12.55 11.96
C ALA A 211 13.55 12.03 10.83
N THR A 212 14.59 11.29 11.21
CA THR A 212 15.41 10.49 10.29
C THR A 212 15.48 9.08 10.83
N ALA A 213 14.96 8.14 10.07
CA ALA A 213 14.99 6.72 10.38
C ALA A 213 16.07 6.03 9.53
N THR A 214 16.81 5.12 10.14
CA THR A 214 17.71 4.20 9.40
C THR A 214 16.98 2.88 9.19
N TYR A 215 17.01 2.34 8.00
CA TYR A 215 16.37 1.07 7.65
C TYR A 215 17.41 0.02 7.22
N ASN A 216 16.99 -1.23 7.20
CA ASN A 216 17.79 -2.34 6.69
C ASN A 216 17.42 -2.57 5.22
N GLU A 217 18.40 -2.52 4.31
CA GLU A 217 18.21 -2.78 2.88
C GLU A 217 18.22 -4.27 2.52
N ALA A 218 18.61 -5.15 3.45
CA ALA A 218 18.56 -6.60 3.21
C ALA A 218 17.12 -7.06 2.93
N ALA A 219 16.97 -8.21 2.30
CA ALA A 219 15.67 -8.77 1.90
C ALA A 219 14.65 -8.91 3.05
N THR A 220 15.11 -8.97 4.30
CA THR A 220 14.24 -8.95 5.48
C THR A 220 13.69 -7.56 5.81
N GLY A 221 14.37 -6.49 5.39
CA GLY A 221 14.00 -5.10 5.69
C GLY A 221 13.39 -4.34 4.52
N LEU A 222 13.68 -4.73 3.28
CA LEU A 222 13.20 -4.08 2.05
C LEU A 222 12.60 -5.11 1.11
N THR A 223 11.44 -4.80 0.55
CA THR A 223 10.84 -5.52 -0.57
C THR A 223 10.88 -4.62 -1.80
N GLY A 224 11.35 -5.14 -2.93
CA GLY A 224 11.43 -4.41 -4.20
C GLY A 224 12.68 -3.55 -4.34
N THR A 225 12.55 -2.38 -4.98
CA THR A 225 13.64 -1.51 -5.38
C THR A 225 13.73 -0.28 -4.47
N GLU A 226 14.88 -0.07 -3.85
CA GLU A 226 15.10 1.03 -2.91
C GLU A 226 14.89 2.43 -3.52
N THR A 227 15.35 2.62 -4.76
CA THR A 227 15.21 3.90 -5.47
C THR A 227 13.77 4.27 -5.82
N ALA A 228 12.84 3.33 -5.70
CA ALA A 228 11.41 3.55 -5.90
C ALA A 228 10.70 4.02 -4.61
N LEU A 229 11.37 3.99 -3.47
CA LEU A 229 10.80 4.40 -2.19
C LEU A 229 10.59 5.92 -2.12
N ALA A 230 9.56 6.32 -1.41
CA ALA A 230 9.30 7.70 -1.01
C ALA A 230 8.90 7.73 0.47
N PRO A 231 9.23 8.81 1.22
CA PRO A 231 8.74 8.98 2.58
C PRO A 231 7.25 9.26 2.59
N ILE A 232 6.50 8.42 3.30
CA ILE A 232 5.04 8.47 3.37
C ILE A 232 4.63 8.43 4.84
N VAL A 233 3.65 9.24 5.18
CA VAL A 233 3.10 9.32 6.52
C VAL A 233 1.64 8.90 6.50
N ARG A 234 1.23 8.09 7.48
CA ARG A 234 -0.16 7.78 7.71
C ARG A 234 -0.65 8.47 8.97
N SER A 235 -1.74 9.23 8.84
CA SER A 235 -2.43 9.90 9.95
C SER A 235 -3.87 9.39 10.02
N GLY A 236 -4.23 8.70 11.09
CA GLY A 236 -5.53 8.02 11.17
C GLY A 236 -5.69 6.99 10.04
N SER A 237 -6.65 7.20 9.13
CA SER A 237 -6.86 6.35 7.94
C SER A 237 -6.17 6.87 6.68
N SER A 238 -5.67 8.11 6.67
CA SER A 238 -5.19 8.80 5.46
C SER A 238 -3.68 8.70 5.28
N TRP A 239 -3.27 8.47 4.05
CA TRP A 239 -1.88 8.50 3.60
C TRP A 239 -1.52 9.86 3.00
N SER A 240 -0.31 10.32 3.21
CA SER A 240 0.24 11.50 2.56
C SER A 240 1.72 11.32 2.22
N LEU A 241 2.12 11.83 1.06
CA LEU A 241 3.53 11.97 0.72
C LEU A 241 4.15 13.00 1.66
N ASN A 242 5.29 12.67 2.26
CA ASN A 242 6.04 13.58 3.10
C ASN A 242 7.13 14.27 2.28
N SER A 243 7.44 15.52 2.59
CA SER A 243 8.48 16.31 1.92
C SER A 243 9.92 15.95 2.33
N GLY A 244 10.11 14.85 3.05
CA GLY A 244 11.41 14.27 3.35
C GLY A 244 12.07 13.62 2.12
N ALA A 245 13.14 12.87 2.35
CA ALA A 245 13.91 12.22 1.29
C ALA A 245 14.39 10.81 1.70
N ILE A 246 14.62 9.97 0.69
CA ILE A 246 15.35 8.70 0.82
C ILE A 246 16.83 8.97 0.51
N ASN A 247 17.71 8.42 1.32
CA ASN A 247 19.16 8.39 1.07
C ASN A 247 19.62 6.93 1.01
N THR A 248 19.78 6.44 -0.21
CA THR A 248 20.17 5.06 -0.50
C THR A 248 21.63 4.73 -0.17
N THR A 249 22.49 5.76 -0.01
CA THR A 249 23.88 5.55 0.40
C THR A 249 23.99 5.23 1.89
N ASN A 250 23.15 5.86 2.70
CA ASN A 250 23.16 5.71 4.16
C ASN A 250 21.98 4.89 4.68
N ASN A 251 21.10 4.40 3.79
CA ASN A 251 19.90 3.66 4.12
C ASN A 251 19.02 4.42 5.11
N THR A 252 18.75 5.70 4.82
CA THR A 252 17.93 6.54 5.68
C THR A 252 16.74 7.14 4.96
N VAL A 253 15.66 7.30 5.70
CA VAL A 253 14.48 8.05 5.27
C VAL A 253 14.25 9.20 6.24
N SER A 254 14.13 10.41 5.71
CA SER A 254 13.80 11.61 6.50
C SER A 254 12.32 11.96 6.35
N PHE A 255 11.76 12.54 7.42
CA PHE A 255 10.37 12.99 7.47
C PHE A 255 10.34 14.40 8.06
N ASN A 256 9.62 15.30 7.41
CA ASN A 256 9.42 16.67 7.86
C ASN A 256 8.05 16.84 8.51
N ASN A 257 7.95 17.73 9.49
CA ASN A 257 6.70 18.12 10.16
C ASN A 257 5.91 16.91 10.70
N ILE A 258 6.60 16.02 11.44
CA ILE A 258 5.96 14.87 12.06
C ILE A 258 5.18 15.26 13.31
N ALA A 259 4.17 14.45 13.64
CA ALA A 259 3.33 14.61 14.83
C ALA A 259 3.09 13.28 15.54
N THR A 260 2.69 13.35 16.80
CA THR A 260 2.24 12.18 17.57
C THR A 260 1.05 11.49 16.88
N GLY A 261 1.06 10.16 16.90
CA GLY A 261 0.00 9.34 16.31
C GLY A 261 0.14 9.11 14.81
N GLN A 262 1.14 9.70 14.19
CA GLN A 262 1.51 9.37 12.81
C GLN A 262 2.28 8.04 12.74
N GLN A 263 2.25 7.44 11.55
CA GLN A 263 3.03 6.25 11.22
C GLN A 263 3.97 6.63 10.08
N LEU A 264 5.27 6.55 10.33
CA LEU A 264 6.30 6.91 9.37
C LEU A 264 6.70 5.67 8.58
N TYR A 265 6.55 5.73 7.28
CA TYR A 265 6.76 4.58 6.39
C TYR A 265 7.48 5.00 5.11
N ALA A 266 8.13 4.05 4.44
CA ALA A 266 8.63 4.27 3.10
C ALA A 266 8.12 3.18 2.16
N MET A 267 7.52 3.60 1.05
CA MET A 267 7.01 2.76 -0.02
C MET A 267 6.93 3.55 -1.33
N ASN A 268 6.58 2.91 -2.46
CA ASN A 268 6.30 3.65 -3.70
C ASN A 268 5.31 4.79 -3.43
N LYS A 269 5.53 5.92 -4.05
CA LYS A 269 4.48 6.92 -4.22
C LYS A 269 3.47 6.42 -5.26
N PHE A 270 2.21 6.83 -5.13
CA PHE A 270 1.14 6.44 -6.05
C PHE A 270 -0.03 7.41 -5.94
N VAL A 271 -0.93 7.33 -6.90
CA VAL A 271 -2.26 7.96 -6.80
C VAL A 271 -3.34 6.93 -7.10
N LEU A 272 -4.51 7.15 -6.55
CA LEU A 272 -5.70 6.33 -6.79
C LEU A 272 -6.70 7.11 -7.65
N ALA A 273 -7.24 6.46 -8.68
CA ALA A 273 -8.28 7.00 -9.54
C ALA A 273 -9.49 6.08 -9.56
N SER A 274 -10.67 6.68 -9.50
CA SER A 274 -11.95 6.00 -9.74
C SER A 274 -12.61 6.59 -10.98
N GLY A 275 -13.26 5.74 -11.76
CA GLY A 275 -14.01 6.14 -12.94
C GLY A 275 -15.31 5.36 -13.08
N ARG A 276 -16.24 5.90 -13.87
CA ARG A 276 -17.48 5.23 -14.26
C ARG A 276 -17.75 5.46 -15.75
N ALA A 277 -17.93 4.36 -16.49
CA ALA A 277 -18.23 4.39 -17.92
C ALA A 277 -19.14 3.23 -18.31
N PHE A 278 -19.92 3.42 -19.38
CA PHE A 278 -20.77 2.37 -19.95
C PHE A 278 -20.36 2.05 -21.38
N LEU A 279 -20.36 0.76 -21.73
CA LEU A 279 -20.14 0.25 -23.07
C LEU A 279 -21.48 0.10 -23.77
N GLN A 280 -21.69 0.76 -24.91
CA GLN A 280 -22.96 0.70 -25.66
C GLN A 280 -23.34 -0.74 -26.04
N GLY A 281 -22.37 -1.58 -26.40
CA GLY A 281 -22.60 -2.97 -26.81
C GLY A 281 -23.13 -3.85 -25.69
N ALA A 282 -22.79 -3.55 -24.44
CA ALA A 282 -23.26 -4.29 -23.26
C ALA A 282 -24.44 -3.62 -22.55
N TYR A 283 -24.73 -2.34 -22.84
CA TYR A 283 -25.67 -1.56 -22.06
C TYR A 283 -27.13 -2.04 -22.21
N ASN A 284 -27.83 -2.12 -21.09
CA ASN A 284 -29.24 -2.49 -21.01
C ASN A 284 -30.05 -1.32 -20.43
N ALA A 285 -30.79 -0.63 -21.29
CA ALA A 285 -31.58 0.53 -20.93
C ALA A 285 -32.71 0.24 -19.92
N THR A 286 -33.20 -1.02 -19.86
CA THR A 286 -34.22 -1.42 -18.89
C THR A 286 -33.71 -1.46 -17.47
N THR A 287 -32.48 -1.89 -17.28
CA THR A 287 -31.85 -2.01 -15.95
C THR A 287 -30.98 -0.82 -15.60
N GLY A 288 -30.55 -0.03 -16.59
CA GLY A 288 -29.55 1.04 -16.42
C GLY A 288 -28.14 0.52 -16.18
N LYS A 289 -27.87 -0.75 -16.47
CA LYS A 289 -26.61 -1.43 -16.21
C LYS A 289 -26.10 -2.14 -17.46
N MET A 290 -24.92 -2.68 -17.41
CA MET A 290 -24.39 -3.51 -18.48
C MET A 290 -24.72 -5.00 -18.26
N ASN A 291 -24.87 -5.73 -19.36
CA ASN A 291 -24.93 -7.19 -19.34
C ASN A 291 -23.50 -7.74 -19.22
N ASP A 292 -23.34 -8.78 -18.42
CA ASP A 292 -22.07 -9.46 -18.19
C ASP A 292 -21.97 -10.79 -18.96
N ASN A 293 -22.42 -10.78 -20.22
CA ASN A 293 -22.50 -11.97 -21.06
C ASN A 293 -21.16 -12.68 -21.28
N LEU A 294 -20.05 -11.95 -21.31
CA LEU A 294 -18.71 -12.53 -21.45
C LEU A 294 -18.30 -13.35 -20.21
N ARG A 295 -18.86 -13.02 -19.06
CA ARG A 295 -18.60 -13.72 -17.81
C ARG A 295 -19.51 -14.94 -17.60
N THR A 296 -20.78 -14.87 -18.01
CA THR A 296 -21.82 -15.90 -17.78
C THR A 296 -22.24 -16.61 -19.06
N PRO A 297 -22.53 -17.94 -19.02
CA PRO A 297 -22.47 -18.89 -17.91
C PRO A 297 -21.08 -19.40 -17.60
N SER A 298 -20.11 -19.19 -18.47
CA SER A 298 -18.70 -19.52 -18.24
C SER A 298 -17.83 -18.35 -18.65
N ASN A 299 -16.87 -18.00 -17.82
CA ASN A 299 -16.03 -16.83 -18.05
C ASN A 299 -15.18 -16.98 -19.31
N LEU A 300 -15.33 -16.04 -20.23
CA LEU A 300 -14.49 -15.87 -21.42
C LEU A 300 -13.48 -14.74 -21.27
N ILE A 301 -13.63 -13.91 -20.24
CA ILE A 301 -12.75 -12.76 -19.99
C ILE A 301 -11.37 -13.29 -19.58
N PRO A 302 -10.27 -12.89 -20.23
CA PRO A 302 -8.94 -13.32 -19.86
C PRO A 302 -8.60 -12.94 -18.42
N LEU A 303 -7.88 -13.80 -17.71
CA LEU A 303 -7.37 -13.48 -16.37
C LEU A 303 -6.26 -12.44 -16.42
N ALA A 304 -5.47 -12.45 -17.48
CA ALA A 304 -4.42 -11.46 -17.73
C ALA A 304 -4.92 -10.36 -18.67
N ASP A 305 -4.34 -9.19 -18.53
CA ASP A 305 -4.56 -8.02 -19.38
C ASP A 305 -4.51 -8.35 -20.87
N PRO A 306 -5.62 -8.26 -21.61
CA PRO A 306 -5.65 -8.57 -23.03
C PRO A 306 -4.88 -7.55 -23.89
N TYR A 307 -4.70 -6.33 -23.42
CA TYR A 307 -4.10 -5.24 -24.19
C TYR A 307 -2.58 -5.38 -24.39
N ARG A 308 -1.93 -6.30 -23.67
CA ARG A 308 -0.51 -6.63 -23.84
C ARG A 308 -0.26 -7.67 -24.94
N ALA A 309 -1.29 -8.31 -25.44
CA ALA A 309 -1.19 -9.38 -26.41
C ALA A 309 -1.83 -9.00 -27.76
N ALA A 310 -1.43 -9.68 -28.84
CA ALA A 310 -2.13 -9.57 -30.11
C ALA A 310 -3.59 -10.08 -29.96
N PRO A 311 -4.53 -9.44 -30.65
CA PRO A 311 -4.38 -8.39 -31.66
C PRO A 311 -4.35 -6.95 -31.08
N TYR A 312 -4.46 -6.78 -29.77
CA TYR A 312 -4.73 -5.46 -29.16
C TYR A 312 -3.49 -4.60 -28.92
N ASN A 313 -2.31 -5.19 -28.74
CA ASN A 313 -1.07 -4.52 -28.34
C ASN A 313 -0.52 -3.48 -29.34
N THR A 314 -1.03 -3.44 -30.55
CA THR A 314 -0.68 -2.40 -31.54
C THR A 314 -1.49 -1.12 -31.37
N ALA A 315 -2.74 -1.23 -30.92
CA ALA A 315 -3.64 -0.10 -30.69
C ALA A 315 -3.61 0.40 -29.22
N PHE A 316 -3.20 -0.45 -28.30
CA PHE A 316 -3.15 -0.19 -26.86
C PHE A 316 -1.73 -0.36 -26.33
N VAL A 317 -0.93 0.71 -26.47
CA VAL A 317 0.48 0.69 -26.08
C VAL A 317 0.62 1.17 -24.64
N HIS A 318 1.14 0.31 -23.77
CA HIS A 318 1.41 0.69 -22.38
C HIS A 318 2.56 1.70 -22.30
N ASN A 319 2.37 2.71 -21.45
CA ASN A 319 3.34 3.75 -21.14
C ASN A 319 3.59 3.77 -19.61
N ASN A 320 4.85 3.82 -19.19
CA ASN A 320 5.28 3.86 -17.79
C ASN A 320 4.61 2.79 -16.91
N ASN A 321 4.28 1.65 -17.50
CA ASN A 321 3.66 0.52 -16.82
C ASN A 321 4.25 -0.79 -17.35
N SER A 322 5.25 -1.30 -16.67
CA SER A 322 5.89 -2.60 -16.96
C SER A 322 5.15 -3.78 -16.32
N ASP A 323 4.26 -3.52 -15.36
CA ASP A 323 3.54 -4.56 -14.64
C ASP A 323 2.49 -5.20 -15.57
N ALA A 324 2.47 -6.53 -15.58
CA ALA A 324 1.37 -7.26 -16.21
C ALA A 324 0.19 -7.34 -15.23
N GLU A 325 -0.90 -6.68 -15.58
CA GLU A 325 -2.13 -6.77 -14.81
C GLU A 325 -2.71 -8.18 -14.94
N THR A 326 -3.01 -8.81 -13.79
CA THR A 326 -3.64 -10.12 -13.72
C THR A 326 -4.65 -10.13 -12.59
N ALA A 327 -5.88 -10.54 -12.89
CA ALA A 327 -6.93 -10.73 -11.92
C ALA A 327 -7.02 -12.19 -11.48
N ALA A 328 -7.33 -12.44 -10.22
CA ALA A 328 -7.61 -13.79 -9.75
C ALA A 328 -8.94 -14.31 -10.36
N SER A 329 -9.04 -15.60 -10.60
CA SER A 329 -10.26 -16.20 -11.17
C SER A 329 -11.51 -15.94 -10.33
N THR A 330 -11.36 -15.77 -9.02
CA THR A 330 -12.45 -15.43 -8.08
C THR A 330 -13.07 -14.06 -8.33
N VAL A 331 -12.34 -13.13 -8.95
CA VAL A 331 -12.85 -11.80 -9.32
C VAL A 331 -13.94 -11.91 -10.40
N PHE A 332 -13.84 -12.90 -11.27
CA PHE A 332 -14.83 -13.18 -12.31
C PHE A 332 -15.95 -14.12 -11.85
N SER A 333 -15.98 -14.54 -10.61
CA SER A 333 -17.12 -15.28 -10.04
C SER A 333 -18.32 -14.34 -9.84
N THR A 334 -19.51 -14.91 -9.67
CA THR A 334 -20.71 -14.12 -9.34
C THR A 334 -20.53 -13.46 -7.98
N GLN A 335 -20.62 -12.14 -7.95
CA GLN A 335 -20.49 -11.34 -6.74
C GLN A 335 -21.80 -11.34 -5.95
N THR A 336 -21.71 -11.16 -4.63
CA THR A 336 -22.90 -11.04 -3.74
C THR A 336 -23.77 -9.84 -4.15
N ASN A 337 -23.13 -8.71 -4.48
CA ASN A 337 -23.77 -7.60 -5.15
C ASN A 337 -23.60 -7.78 -6.66
N ASP A 338 -24.71 -8.04 -7.39
CA ASP A 338 -24.70 -8.25 -8.85
C ASP A 338 -24.11 -7.07 -9.62
N ASP A 339 -24.18 -5.87 -9.09
CA ASP A 339 -23.63 -4.65 -9.70
C ASP A 339 -22.10 -4.71 -9.83
N ASN A 340 -21.43 -5.42 -8.94
CA ASN A 340 -19.98 -5.59 -8.92
C ASN A 340 -19.47 -6.71 -9.85
N ASN A 341 -20.37 -7.40 -10.59
CA ASN A 341 -19.94 -8.39 -11.57
C ASN A 341 -19.16 -7.73 -12.71
N ILE A 342 -18.05 -8.36 -13.10
CA ILE A 342 -17.19 -7.84 -14.16
C ILE A 342 -17.81 -8.05 -15.54
N VAL A 343 -17.79 -7.00 -16.35
CA VAL A 343 -18.26 -6.99 -17.76
C VAL A 343 -17.10 -7.25 -18.72
N ASP A 344 -15.99 -6.51 -18.56
CA ASP A 344 -14.81 -6.63 -19.42
C ASP A 344 -13.60 -5.88 -18.83
N TRP A 345 -12.46 -5.97 -19.50
CA TRP A 345 -11.29 -5.12 -19.30
C TRP A 345 -11.48 -3.76 -19.99
N VAL A 346 -10.92 -2.72 -19.37
CA VAL A 346 -10.75 -1.38 -19.96
C VAL A 346 -9.30 -0.96 -19.88
N PHE A 347 -8.87 -0.12 -20.84
CA PHE A 347 -7.54 0.47 -20.89
C PHE A 347 -7.62 1.95 -20.50
N LEU A 348 -6.87 2.33 -19.48
CA LEU A 348 -6.87 3.66 -18.90
C LEU A 348 -5.59 4.42 -19.28
N GLU A 349 -5.74 5.69 -19.61
CA GLU A 349 -4.65 6.62 -19.80
C GLU A 349 -4.79 7.75 -18.76
N LEU A 350 -3.85 7.82 -17.82
CA LEU A 350 -3.74 8.94 -16.88
C LEU A 350 -2.90 10.03 -17.52
N ARG A 351 -3.44 11.24 -17.62
CA ARG A 351 -2.78 12.41 -18.20
C ARG A 351 -2.79 13.57 -17.23
N ASN A 352 -1.79 14.44 -17.31
CA ASN A 352 -1.76 15.68 -16.54
C ASN A 352 -2.72 16.75 -17.16
N SER A 353 -2.85 17.89 -16.50
CA SER A 353 -3.68 19.01 -16.96
C SER A 353 -3.22 19.65 -18.28
N SER A 354 -2.06 19.28 -18.79
CA SER A 354 -1.56 19.66 -20.13
C SER A 354 -1.76 18.58 -21.17
N ASN A 355 -2.60 17.59 -20.93
CA ASN A 355 -2.86 16.42 -21.78
C ASN A 355 -1.68 15.46 -21.98
N GLN A 356 -0.57 15.63 -21.26
CA GLN A 356 0.58 14.75 -21.41
C GLN A 356 0.32 13.42 -20.71
N LEU A 357 0.50 12.32 -21.43
CA LEU A 357 0.34 10.96 -20.92
C LEU A 357 1.38 10.68 -19.81
N GLN A 358 0.91 10.35 -18.62
CA GLN A 358 1.74 10.03 -17.48
C GLN A 358 1.94 8.51 -17.34
N GLN A 359 0.84 7.77 -17.34
CA GLN A 359 0.87 6.32 -17.20
C GLN A 359 -0.39 5.71 -17.81
N THR A 360 -0.28 4.47 -18.27
CA THR A 360 -1.42 3.64 -18.68
C THR A 360 -1.63 2.49 -17.71
N ARG A 361 -2.88 2.04 -17.57
CA ARG A 361 -3.27 0.89 -16.77
C ARG A 361 -4.39 0.12 -17.44
N SER A 362 -4.36 -1.21 -17.34
CA SER A 362 -5.54 -2.03 -17.59
C SER A 362 -6.30 -2.24 -16.29
N ALA A 363 -7.62 -2.12 -16.34
CA ALA A 363 -8.52 -2.17 -15.21
C ALA A 363 -9.78 -2.98 -15.56
N LEU A 364 -10.61 -3.28 -14.58
CA LEU A 364 -11.83 -4.03 -14.75
C LEU A 364 -13.05 -3.10 -14.71
N LEU A 365 -14.05 -3.40 -15.53
CA LEU A 365 -15.30 -2.65 -15.62
C LEU A 365 -16.46 -3.48 -15.06
N GLN A 366 -17.19 -2.92 -14.10
CA GLN A 366 -18.34 -3.54 -13.44
C GLN A 366 -19.67 -3.23 -14.15
N LYS A 367 -20.73 -3.97 -13.83
CA LYS A 367 -22.06 -3.83 -14.46
C LYS A 367 -22.68 -2.45 -14.28
N ASP A 368 -22.45 -1.82 -13.16
CA ASP A 368 -22.94 -0.45 -12.87
C ASP A 368 -22.05 0.65 -13.45
N GLY A 369 -21.01 0.25 -14.17
CA GLY A 369 -20.06 1.14 -14.84
C GLY A 369 -18.83 1.47 -14.02
N ASP A 370 -18.71 1.06 -12.78
CA ASP A 370 -17.54 1.36 -11.96
C ASP A 370 -16.28 0.69 -12.53
N ILE A 371 -15.20 1.47 -12.58
CA ILE A 371 -13.88 1.03 -13.02
C ILE A 371 -13.04 0.77 -11.79
N VAL A 372 -12.60 -0.49 -11.65
CA VAL A 372 -11.87 -0.99 -10.47
C VAL A 372 -10.53 -1.62 -10.87
N ASP A 373 -9.60 -1.70 -9.92
CA ASP A 373 -8.32 -2.40 -10.12
C ASP A 373 -8.57 -3.92 -10.25
N VAL A 374 -7.54 -4.68 -10.53
CA VAL A 374 -7.57 -6.13 -10.80
C VAL A 374 -8.06 -6.99 -9.63
N ASP A 375 -8.21 -6.42 -8.44
CA ASP A 375 -8.85 -7.09 -7.31
C ASP A 375 -10.39 -7.08 -7.39
N GLY A 376 -10.95 -6.33 -8.34
CA GLY A 376 -12.38 -6.21 -8.59
C GLY A 376 -13.12 -5.27 -7.62
N VAL A 377 -12.41 -4.51 -6.78
CA VAL A 377 -13.02 -3.68 -5.71
C VAL A 377 -12.36 -2.31 -5.54
N SER A 378 -11.02 -2.28 -5.53
CA SER A 378 -10.27 -1.05 -5.20
C SER A 378 -10.27 -0.04 -6.34
N PRO A 379 -10.12 1.27 -6.05
CA PRO A 379 -9.74 2.25 -7.06
C PRO A 379 -8.45 1.86 -7.77
N VAL A 380 -8.32 2.28 -9.02
CA VAL A 380 -7.14 1.93 -9.84
C VAL A 380 -5.91 2.68 -9.36
N LEU A 381 -4.85 1.94 -9.05
CA LEU A 381 -3.59 2.48 -8.57
C LEU A 381 -2.64 2.78 -9.73
N PHE A 382 -2.11 4.02 -9.78
CA PHE A 382 -1.05 4.46 -10.66
C PHE A 382 0.23 4.68 -9.85
N LYS A 383 1.25 3.85 -10.10
CA LYS A 383 2.52 3.85 -9.34
C LYS A 383 3.45 4.98 -9.77
N ASN A 384 4.28 5.45 -8.86
CA ASN A 384 5.32 6.44 -9.10
C ASN A 384 4.80 7.77 -9.69
N ILE A 385 3.54 8.06 -9.43
CA ILE A 385 2.85 9.30 -9.80
C ILE A 385 2.72 10.18 -8.56
N ASP A 386 3.01 11.46 -8.71
CA ASP A 386 2.83 12.45 -7.63
C ASP A 386 1.35 12.79 -7.44
N ALA A 387 0.97 13.16 -6.23
CA ALA A 387 -0.36 13.72 -5.99
C ALA A 387 -0.54 15.03 -6.77
N GLY A 388 -1.70 15.20 -7.42
CA GLY A 388 -1.93 16.37 -8.27
C GLY A 388 -3.23 16.30 -9.07
N SER A 389 -3.40 17.24 -9.99
CA SER A 389 -4.55 17.31 -10.89
C SER A 389 -4.30 16.53 -12.17
N TYR A 390 -5.22 15.64 -12.47
CA TYR A 390 -5.14 14.74 -13.62
C TYR A 390 -6.45 14.67 -14.37
N ILE A 391 -6.38 14.17 -15.59
CA ILE A 391 -7.51 13.69 -16.39
C ILE A 391 -7.35 12.21 -16.67
N LEU A 392 -8.47 11.55 -16.94
CA LEU A 392 -8.52 10.13 -17.25
C LEU A 392 -9.13 9.94 -18.63
N THR A 393 -8.58 9.01 -19.41
CA THR A 393 -9.16 8.50 -20.65
C THR A 393 -9.44 7.02 -20.48
N VAL A 394 -10.61 6.58 -20.92
CA VAL A 394 -11.04 5.18 -20.92
C VAL A 394 -11.14 4.70 -22.36
N ARG A 395 -10.47 3.59 -22.68
CA ARG A 395 -10.51 2.94 -23.99
C ARG A 395 -10.91 1.48 -23.83
N HIS A 396 -11.48 0.91 -24.88
CA HIS A 396 -11.94 -0.48 -24.87
C HIS A 396 -11.66 -1.15 -26.22
N ARG A 397 -11.49 -2.48 -26.23
CA ARG A 397 -11.07 -3.29 -27.39
C ARG A 397 -11.94 -3.12 -28.65
N ASN A 398 -13.22 -2.80 -28.52
CA ASN A 398 -14.16 -2.65 -29.63
C ASN A 398 -15.16 -1.48 -29.48
N HIS A 399 -14.85 -0.53 -28.58
CA HIS A 399 -15.59 0.72 -28.41
C HIS A 399 -14.65 1.91 -28.63
N LEU A 400 -15.19 3.02 -29.10
CA LEU A 400 -14.45 4.28 -29.16
C LEU A 400 -14.21 4.80 -27.74
N GLY A 401 -12.99 5.28 -27.49
CA GLY A 401 -12.59 5.79 -26.17
C GLY A 401 -13.33 7.08 -25.81
N MET A 402 -13.45 7.33 -24.50
CA MET A 402 -13.91 8.57 -23.88
C MET A 402 -12.80 9.15 -23.02
N GLY A 403 -12.58 10.47 -23.13
CA GLY A 403 -11.60 11.19 -22.31
C GLY A 403 -12.20 12.35 -21.56
N ALA A 404 -11.65 12.68 -20.39
CA ALA A 404 -11.95 13.92 -19.70
C ALA A 404 -11.28 15.10 -20.40
N ASP A 405 -11.96 16.26 -20.45
CA ASP A 405 -11.37 17.49 -20.96
C ASP A 405 -10.46 18.13 -19.91
N ALA A 406 -9.26 18.51 -20.30
CA ALA A 406 -8.24 19.00 -19.38
C ALA A 406 -8.55 20.38 -18.77
N ALA A 407 -9.38 21.20 -19.43
CA ALA A 407 -9.73 22.53 -18.94
C ALA A 407 -10.92 22.48 -17.97
N THR A 408 -11.79 21.48 -18.09
CA THR A 408 -13.10 21.48 -17.42
C THR A 408 -13.36 20.26 -16.55
N TYR A 409 -12.59 19.18 -16.71
CA TYR A 409 -12.84 17.93 -15.99
C TYR A 409 -11.56 17.27 -15.43
N THR A 410 -10.82 18.01 -14.62
CA THR A 410 -9.71 17.44 -13.84
C THR A 410 -10.19 16.94 -12.48
N LYS A 411 -9.48 15.94 -11.95
CA LYS A 411 -9.65 15.46 -10.57
C LYS A 411 -8.32 15.52 -9.84
N THR A 412 -8.36 15.88 -8.55
CA THR A 412 -7.17 15.83 -7.69
C THR A 412 -6.99 14.43 -7.16
N LEU A 413 -5.95 13.75 -7.62
CA LEU A 413 -5.63 12.39 -7.20
C LEU A 413 -4.52 12.40 -6.15
N ASN A 414 -4.61 11.50 -5.19
CA ASN A 414 -3.65 11.32 -4.11
C ASN A 414 -3.61 9.84 -3.67
N LEU A 415 -2.94 9.55 -2.56
CA LEU A 415 -2.72 8.20 -2.04
C LEU A 415 -3.96 7.58 -1.36
N ASN A 416 -5.07 8.31 -1.28
CA ASN A 416 -6.27 7.84 -0.60
C ASN A 416 -7.36 7.47 -1.60
N THR A 417 -8.28 6.59 -1.19
CA THR A 417 -9.49 6.32 -1.96
C THR A 417 -10.20 7.63 -2.28
N PRO A 418 -10.50 7.91 -3.56
CA PRO A 418 -11.20 9.13 -3.94
C PRO A 418 -12.56 9.23 -3.25
N ASP A 419 -12.90 10.43 -2.81
CA ASP A 419 -14.25 10.73 -2.36
C ASP A 419 -15.26 10.53 -3.51
N PRO A 420 -16.54 10.25 -3.24
CA PRO A 420 -17.56 10.04 -4.28
C PRO A 420 -17.65 11.18 -5.31
N ASP A 421 -17.39 12.43 -4.90
CA ASP A 421 -17.38 13.60 -5.79
C ASP A 421 -16.08 13.73 -6.60
N ASN A 422 -15.05 12.98 -6.26
CA ASN A 422 -13.75 12.98 -6.93
C ASN A 422 -13.57 11.79 -7.91
N VAL A 423 -14.65 11.32 -8.50
CA VAL A 423 -14.70 10.22 -9.48
C VAL A 423 -14.84 10.79 -10.88
N PHE A 424 -14.17 10.21 -11.87
CA PHE A 424 -14.37 10.50 -13.30
C PHE A 424 -15.66 9.81 -13.78
N ASN A 425 -16.80 10.42 -13.51
CA ASN A 425 -18.09 9.86 -13.92
C ASN A 425 -18.42 10.23 -15.36
N PHE A 426 -17.88 9.49 -16.32
CA PHE A 426 -18.11 9.70 -17.75
C PHE A 426 -19.58 9.50 -18.13
N ALA A 427 -20.29 8.62 -17.43
CA ALA A 427 -21.69 8.32 -17.72
C ALA A 427 -22.62 9.52 -17.50
N GLN A 428 -22.26 10.45 -16.62
CA GLN A 428 -23.06 11.64 -16.28
C GLN A 428 -22.32 12.96 -16.56
N ALA A 429 -21.15 12.91 -17.16
CA ALA A 429 -20.39 14.11 -17.53
C ALA A 429 -21.16 14.92 -18.59
N SER A 430 -21.11 16.23 -18.47
CA SER A 430 -21.63 17.14 -19.51
C SER A 430 -20.72 17.11 -20.75
N ASP A 431 -21.26 17.55 -21.88
CA ASP A 431 -20.49 17.65 -23.13
C ASP A 431 -19.21 18.48 -22.96
N ALA A 432 -19.26 19.53 -22.13
CA ALA A 432 -18.10 20.38 -21.87
C ALA A 432 -17.03 19.69 -20.98
N GLN A 433 -17.38 18.63 -20.26
CA GLN A 433 -16.46 17.86 -19.45
C GLN A 433 -15.78 16.72 -20.22
N LEU A 434 -16.34 16.35 -21.35
CA LEU A 434 -15.81 15.30 -22.21
C LEU A 434 -14.97 15.88 -23.34
N PHE A 435 -13.86 15.22 -23.62
CA PHE A 435 -13.00 15.62 -24.73
C PHE A 435 -13.72 15.40 -26.06
N GLY A 436 -13.71 16.42 -26.92
CA GLY A 436 -14.36 16.38 -28.22
C GLY A 436 -15.73 17.07 -28.24
N THR A 437 -16.68 16.51 -28.98
CA THR A 437 -18.04 17.03 -29.13
C THR A 437 -19.07 16.00 -28.69
N ALA A 438 -20.33 16.39 -28.53
CA ALA A 438 -21.44 15.49 -28.22
C ALA A 438 -21.58 14.27 -29.17
N ALA A 439 -21.02 14.34 -30.38
CA ALA A 439 -20.97 13.21 -31.32
C ALA A 439 -19.89 12.16 -30.96
N ALA A 440 -19.00 12.47 -30.03
CA ALA A 440 -17.89 11.57 -29.64
C ALA A 440 -18.37 10.39 -28.78
N PHE A 441 -19.58 10.43 -28.25
CA PHE A 441 -20.17 9.37 -27.42
C PHE A 441 -21.66 9.15 -27.78
N ALA A 442 -22.14 7.96 -27.46
CA ALA A 442 -23.55 7.62 -27.57
C ALA A 442 -24.32 8.07 -26.32
N THR A 443 -25.64 8.11 -26.44
CA THR A 443 -26.51 8.29 -25.28
C THR A 443 -27.47 7.13 -25.13
N GLY A 444 -27.76 6.75 -23.90
CA GLY A 444 -28.74 5.71 -23.54
C GLY A 444 -29.75 6.21 -22.53
N THR A 445 -30.97 5.67 -22.56
CA THR A 445 -31.94 5.91 -21.50
C THR A 445 -31.54 5.14 -20.24
N HIS A 446 -31.81 5.72 -19.07
CA HIS A 446 -31.52 5.12 -17.79
C HIS A 446 -32.75 5.22 -16.88
N PRO A 447 -33.12 4.17 -16.11
CA PRO A 447 -34.36 4.15 -15.32
C PRO A 447 -34.51 5.30 -14.32
N THR A 448 -33.40 5.77 -13.76
CA THR A 448 -33.41 6.81 -12.71
C THR A 448 -32.73 8.12 -13.13
N LEU A 449 -31.74 8.07 -14.04
CA LEU A 449 -30.94 9.23 -14.45
C LEU A 449 -31.44 9.88 -15.76
N THR A 450 -32.52 9.34 -16.35
CA THR A 450 -33.07 9.75 -17.64
C THR A 450 -32.14 9.42 -18.81
N THR A 451 -30.95 10.00 -18.86
CA THR A 451 -29.97 9.82 -19.94
C THR A 451 -28.57 9.61 -19.36
N VAL A 452 -27.80 8.72 -19.97
CA VAL A 452 -26.38 8.49 -19.67
C VAL A 452 -25.54 8.46 -20.95
N ASN A 453 -24.27 8.82 -20.83
CA ASN A 453 -23.31 8.71 -21.90
C ASN A 453 -22.76 7.30 -21.99
N LEU A 454 -22.55 6.81 -23.21
CA LEU A 454 -22.04 5.48 -23.53
C LEU A 454 -20.86 5.59 -24.49
N MET A 455 -19.87 4.75 -24.33
CA MET A 455 -18.82 4.59 -25.32
C MET A 455 -19.42 3.95 -26.60
N TRP A 456 -19.23 4.57 -27.77
CA TRP A 456 -19.71 4.04 -29.04
C TRP A 456 -19.16 2.64 -29.30
N ALA A 457 -20.02 1.65 -29.48
CA ALA A 457 -19.64 0.31 -29.93
C ALA A 457 -19.24 0.29 -31.41
N GLY A 458 -18.60 -0.78 -31.85
CA GLY A 458 -18.43 -1.06 -33.28
C GLY A 458 -17.03 -0.85 -33.85
N ASN A 459 -16.05 -0.35 -33.09
CA ASN A 459 -14.66 -0.23 -33.52
C ASN A 459 -13.96 -1.60 -33.53
N ALA A 460 -14.44 -2.48 -34.43
CA ALA A 460 -14.01 -3.88 -34.49
C ALA A 460 -12.54 -4.05 -34.93
N ASN A 461 -12.02 -3.14 -35.72
CA ASN A 461 -10.64 -3.16 -36.24
C ASN A 461 -9.67 -2.29 -35.41
N SER A 462 -10.12 -1.68 -34.33
CA SER A 462 -9.34 -0.85 -33.39
C SER A 462 -8.66 0.36 -34.04
N ASN A 463 -9.19 0.89 -35.15
CA ASN A 463 -8.60 2.01 -35.87
C ASN A 463 -9.08 3.41 -35.41
N GLY A 464 -9.88 3.47 -34.35
CA GLY A 464 -10.43 4.71 -33.79
C GLY A 464 -11.60 5.29 -34.56
N ASN A 465 -12.20 4.55 -35.51
CA ASN A 465 -13.39 4.94 -36.21
C ASN A 465 -14.40 3.79 -36.24
N VAL A 466 -15.68 4.12 -36.33
CA VAL A 466 -16.74 3.14 -36.59
C VAL A 466 -17.36 3.47 -37.93
N ARG A 467 -17.28 2.53 -38.89
CA ARG A 467 -17.77 2.68 -40.26
C ARG A 467 -18.44 1.41 -40.75
N TYR A 468 -19.51 1.59 -41.55
CA TYR A 468 -20.15 0.48 -42.25
C TYR A 468 -19.64 0.30 -43.68
N SER A 469 -19.21 1.37 -44.33
CA SER A 469 -18.74 1.39 -45.73
C SER A 469 -17.46 2.19 -45.88
N GLY A 470 -16.78 2.00 -47.05
CA GLY A 470 -15.50 2.63 -47.35
C GLY A 470 -14.29 1.79 -46.92
N LEU A 471 -13.11 2.38 -47.03
CA LEU A 471 -11.85 1.70 -46.68
C LEU A 471 -11.75 1.50 -45.17
N GLN A 472 -11.21 0.33 -44.76
CA GLN A 472 -10.98 -0.03 -43.33
C GLN A 472 -12.28 0.03 -42.51
N ASN A 473 -13.41 -0.35 -43.09
CA ASN A 473 -14.69 -0.37 -42.38
C ASN A 473 -14.81 -1.62 -41.49
N ASP A 474 -15.59 -1.47 -40.40
CA ASP A 474 -15.75 -2.51 -39.38
C ASP A 474 -16.61 -3.67 -39.89
N LYS A 475 -17.58 -3.42 -40.77
CA LYS A 475 -18.41 -4.46 -41.35
C LYS A 475 -17.54 -5.48 -42.14
N ASP A 476 -16.58 -5.01 -42.94
CA ASP A 476 -15.69 -5.91 -43.68
C ASP A 476 -14.67 -6.58 -42.76
N PHE A 477 -14.26 -5.93 -41.67
CA PHE A 477 -13.46 -6.60 -40.64
C PHE A 477 -14.22 -7.77 -40.00
N ILE A 478 -15.51 -7.61 -39.69
CA ILE A 478 -16.36 -8.70 -39.16
C ILE A 478 -16.48 -9.81 -40.22
N LEU A 479 -16.85 -9.49 -41.46
CA LEU A 479 -17.11 -10.49 -42.49
C LEU A 479 -15.83 -11.13 -43.05
N VAL A 480 -14.92 -10.28 -43.53
CA VAL A 480 -13.78 -10.76 -44.31
C VAL A 480 -12.66 -11.25 -43.43
N THR A 481 -12.26 -10.42 -42.45
CA THR A 481 -11.12 -10.73 -41.59
C THR A 481 -11.47 -11.79 -40.56
N THR A 482 -12.62 -11.64 -39.89
CA THR A 482 -12.98 -12.52 -38.75
C THR A 482 -13.72 -13.78 -39.18
N LEU A 483 -14.68 -13.67 -40.13
CA LEU A 483 -15.51 -14.79 -40.57
C LEU A 483 -15.06 -15.37 -41.94
N ASN A 484 -13.84 -15.06 -42.38
CA ASN A 484 -13.25 -15.58 -43.64
C ASN A 484 -14.20 -15.49 -44.84
N ASN A 485 -14.87 -14.34 -44.98
CA ASN A 485 -15.85 -14.05 -46.02
C ASN A 485 -17.04 -15.08 -46.07
N THR A 486 -17.40 -15.67 -44.96
CA THR A 486 -18.50 -16.65 -44.85
C THR A 486 -19.63 -16.05 -44.00
N PRO A 487 -20.67 -15.43 -44.64
CA PRO A 487 -21.73 -14.70 -43.93
C PRO A 487 -22.58 -15.56 -42.97
N THR A 488 -22.64 -16.87 -43.21
CA THR A 488 -23.38 -17.82 -42.36
C THR A 488 -22.57 -18.41 -41.21
N GLN A 489 -21.27 -18.11 -41.17
CA GLN A 489 -20.40 -18.57 -40.09
C GLN A 489 -20.79 -17.91 -38.75
N LEU A 490 -20.72 -18.70 -37.69
CA LEU A 490 -20.89 -18.27 -36.32
C LEU A 490 -19.65 -18.65 -35.52
N LEU A 491 -19.01 -17.68 -34.89
CA LEU A 491 -18.06 -17.93 -33.80
C LEU A 491 -18.81 -17.77 -32.49
N SER A 492 -18.98 -18.85 -31.75
CA SER A 492 -19.74 -18.85 -30.50
C SER A 492 -18.82 -18.93 -29.29
N ASN A 493 -19.20 -18.30 -28.20
CA ASN A 493 -18.47 -18.32 -26.95
C ASN A 493 -17.01 -17.86 -27.12
N VAL A 494 -16.83 -16.68 -27.71
CA VAL A 494 -15.52 -16.10 -27.97
C VAL A 494 -15.35 -14.77 -27.27
N TYR A 495 -14.11 -14.49 -26.82
CA TYR A 495 -13.67 -13.17 -26.44
C TYR A 495 -12.99 -12.53 -27.65
N HIS A 496 -13.71 -11.72 -28.43
CA HIS A 496 -13.25 -11.23 -29.71
C HIS A 496 -13.66 -9.78 -29.97
N GLN A 497 -12.80 -8.98 -30.61
CA GLN A 497 -13.09 -7.57 -30.91
C GLN A 497 -14.24 -7.36 -31.91
N ALA A 498 -14.53 -8.33 -32.75
CA ALA A 498 -15.65 -8.29 -33.69
C ALA A 498 -17.03 -8.62 -33.08
N ASP A 499 -17.07 -9.08 -31.82
CA ASP A 499 -18.29 -9.19 -31.01
C ASP A 499 -18.65 -7.78 -30.48
N VAL A 500 -19.21 -6.94 -31.36
CA VAL A 500 -19.43 -5.52 -31.07
C VAL A 500 -20.67 -5.27 -30.22
N ASN A 501 -21.60 -6.22 -30.14
CA ASN A 501 -22.77 -6.19 -29.26
C ASN A 501 -22.55 -6.94 -27.94
N MET A 502 -21.34 -7.46 -27.71
CA MET A 502 -20.89 -8.13 -26.50
C MET A 502 -21.81 -9.29 -26.06
N ASN A 503 -22.35 -10.04 -27.02
CA ASN A 503 -23.23 -11.18 -26.75
C ASN A 503 -22.51 -12.55 -26.78
N ARG A 504 -21.16 -12.57 -26.81
CA ARG A 504 -20.25 -13.74 -26.87
C ARG A 504 -20.15 -14.38 -28.24
N ASN A 505 -20.78 -13.83 -29.26
CA ASN A 505 -20.79 -14.44 -30.57
C ASN A 505 -20.35 -13.41 -31.62
N VAL A 506 -19.58 -13.86 -32.61
CA VAL A 506 -19.36 -13.06 -33.81
C VAL A 506 -20.21 -13.62 -34.94
N ARG A 507 -21.09 -12.79 -35.47
CA ARG A 507 -22.08 -13.20 -36.47
C ARG A 507 -22.34 -12.06 -37.46
N TYR A 508 -22.37 -12.39 -38.74
CA TYR A 508 -22.68 -11.42 -39.79
C TYR A 508 -24.16 -11.40 -40.21
N ALA A 509 -24.84 -12.56 -40.16
CA ALA A 509 -26.24 -12.73 -40.54
C ALA A 509 -27.04 -13.46 -39.48
N GLY A 510 -28.35 -13.29 -39.45
CA GLY A 510 -29.29 -13.91 -38.49
C GLY A 510 -29.60 -12.96 -37.31
N LEU A 511 -30.27 -13.49 -36.30
CA LEU A 511 -30.71 -12.70 -35.13
C LEU A 511 -29.51 -12.23 -34.28
N GLN A 512 -29.58 -11.01 -33.77
CA GLN A 512 -28.57 -10.41 -32.87
C GLN A 512 -27.16 -10.43 -33.49
N ASN A 513 -27.06 -10.21 -34.81
CA ASN A 513 -25.79 -10.18 -35.51
C ASN A 513 -25.08 -8.83 -35.33
N ASP A 514 -23.73 -8.86 -35.41
CA ASP A 514 -22.88 -7.70 -35.20
C ASP A 514 -22.99 -6.66 -36.32
N LYS A 515 -23.20 -7.11 -37.57
CA LYS A 515 -23.38 -6.23 -38.70
C LYS A 515 -24.62 -5.33 -38.56
N ASP A 516 -25.76 -5.91 -38.16
CA ASP A 516 -27.01 -5.13 -38.00
C ASP A 516 -26.93 -4.24 -36.74
N PHE A 517 -26.30 -4.71 -35.68
CA PHE A 517 -26.03 -3.89 -34.52
C PHE A 517 -25.18 -2.67 -34.89
N LEU A 518 -24.10 -2.86 -35.67
CA LEU A 518 -23.25 -1.78 -36.19
C LEU A 518 -24.06 -0.79 -37.03
N LEU A 519 -24.85 -1.25 -37.99
CA LEU A 519 -25.60 -0.36 -38.87
C LEU A 519 -26.76 0.34 -38.17
N ILE A 520 -27.61 -0.44 -37.49
CA ILE A 520 -28.88 0.05 -36.97
C ILE A 520 -28.69 0.81 -35.67
N THR A 521 -27.98 0.21 -34.71
CA THR A 521 -27.84 0.77 -33.36
C THR A 521 -26.76 1.83 -33.30
N VAL A 522 -25.58 1.59 -33.86
CA VAL A 522 -24.44 2.48 -33.71
C VAL A 522 -24.49 3.61 -34.74
N LEU A 523 -24.81 3.31 -36.02
CA LEU A 523 -24.81 4.28 -37.11
C LEU A 523 -26.21 4.76 -37.49
N SER A 524 -27.23 4.49 -36.67
CA SER A 524 -28.62 4.97 -36.86
C SER A 524 -29.19 4.65 -38.23
N ASN A 525 -28.87 3.48 -38.79
CA ASN A 525 -29.26 2.98 -40.09
C ASN A 525 -28.75 3.82 -41.28
N ILE A 526 -27.65 4.59 -41.09
CA ILE A 526 -27.04 5.42 -42.14
C ILE A 526 -25.65 4.88 -42.46
N ALA A 527 -25.51 4.11 -43.53
CA ALA A 527 -24.28 3.40 -43.90
C ALA A 527 -23.07 4.33 -44.19
N THR A 528 -23.32 5.60 -44.49
CA THR A 528 -22.27 6.60 -44.72
C THR A 528 -21.84 7.35 -43.47
N THR A 529 -22.53 7.16 -42.36
CA THR A 529 -22.14 7.78 -41.08
C THR A 529 -20.80 7.22 -40.62
N ILE A 530 -19.97 8.11 -40.07
CA ILE A 530 -18.70 7.78 -39.44
C ILE A 530 -18.75 8.28 -38.01
N ARG A 531 -18.44 7.42 -37.04
CA ARG A 531 -18.12 7.83 -35.67
C ARG A 531 -16.62 7.83 -35.53
N THR A 532 -16.08 8.89 -34.99
CA THR A 532 -14.62 9.01 -34.78
C THR A 532 -14.32 9.16 -33.31
N GLN A 533 -13.31 8.46 -32.86
CA GLN A 533 -12.83 8.57 -31.49
C GLN A 533 -12.37 10.00 -31.19
N ALA A 534 -12.78 10.52 -30.06
CA ALA A 534 -12.34 11.81 -29.54
C ALA A 534 -11.73 11.60 -28.15
N ILE A 535 -10.42 11.47 -28.13
CA ILE A 535 -9.60 11.37 -26.92
C ILE A 535 -8.39 12.27 -27.07
N PRO A 536 -7.77 12.74 -25.97
CA PRO A 536 -6.52 13.48 -26.04
C PRO A 536 -5.41 12.67 -26.74
N ASN A 537 -4.61 13.35 -27.56
CA ASN A 537 -3.49 12.73 -28.29
C ASN A 537 -2.27 12.51 -27.38
#